data_f7c9b6c651607465917f02c3e14edc1e
#
_entry.id   f7c9b6c651607465917f02c3e14edc1e
#
_cell.length_a   1.000
_cell.length_b   1.000
_cell.length_c   1.000
_cell.angle_alpha   90.00
_cell.angle_beta   90.00
_cell.angle_gamma   90.00
#
_symmetry.space_group_name_H-M   'P 1'
#
loop_
_entity.id
_entity.type
_entity.pdbx_description
1 polymer ?
#
loop_
_entity_poly.entity_id
_entity_poly.type
_entity_poly.pdbx_seq_one_letter_code
_entity_poly.pdbx_strand_id
1 'polypeptide(L)'
;MTVRDGIKIDVPWCNSLFHKEYKSEVASITTPRQLTVQKIENVFANEWCLRHHYLKRKLYIARNVSYGIFKNGLCFGVIVFGYPVWTQYKGVVPPHHPGEVPELLRLSTVSGLPKNTESFFCAKAFRMLIIDWKSETGFIPKVITSLCDLSQGFNGSLYRALNFTEHSRGKIGRPSNPGGKHGKWGGNADKTVAEKIMFTLKLGR
;
A
#
# COMPACT_ATOMS: atom_id res chain seq x y z
N MET A 1 -21.01 8.95 0.42
CA MET A 1 -20.87 9.80 -0.77
C MET A 1 -20.09 11.03 -0.34
N THR A 2 -18.81 11.10 -0.66
CA THR A 2 -17.95 12.23 -0.27
C THR A 2 -17.51 12.91 -1.55
N VAL A 3 -17.97 14.14 -1.75
CA VAL A 3 -17.60 14.98 -2.89
C VAL A 3 -16.56 15.98 -2.40
N ARG A 4 -15.32 15.89 -2.88
CA ARG A 4 -14.40 17.01 -3.00
C ARG A 4 -13.95 17.08 -4.44
N ASP A 5 -13.97 18.29 -5.02
CA ASP A 5 -13.46 18.63 -6.36
C ASP A 5 -14.18 17.97 -7.55
N GLY A 6 -15.50 17.75 -7.47
CA GLY A 6 -16.31 17.37 -8.61
C GLY A 6 -16.13 15.94 -9.14
N ILE A 7 -15.23 15.14 -8.58
CA ILE A 7 -15.05 13.75 -8.97
C ILE A 7 -15.96 12.88 -8.10
N LYS A 8 -17.08 12.44 -8.67
CA LYS A 8 -17.85 11.33 -8.12
C LYS A 8 -17.00 10.08 -8.22
N ILE A 9 -16.42 9.66 -7.10
CA ILE A 9 -15.81 8.34 -7.00
C ILE A 9 -16.97 7.38 -6.75
N ASP A 10 -17.62 6.94 -7.82
CA ASP A 10 -18.53 5.81 -7.74
C ASP A 10 -17.69 4.57 -7.45
N VAL A 11 -17.97 4.00 -6.31
CA VAL A 11 -17.28 2.81 -5.82
C VAL A 11 -18.01 1.59 -6.39
N PRO A 12 -17.45 0.91 -7.41
CA PRO A 12 -18.24 0.00 -8.26
C PRO A 12 -18.57 -1.36 -7.64
N TRP A 13 -18.56 -1.51 -6.35
CA TRP A 13 -18.76 -2.83 -5.71
C TRP A 13 -20.18 -3.14 -5.26
N CYS A 14 -21.15 -2.30 -5.58
CA CYS A 14 -22.51 -2.51 -5.04
C CYS A 14 -23.48 -3.26 -5.96
N ASN A 15 -23.17 -3.51 -7.25
CA ASN A 15 -24.12 -4.15 -8.16
C ASN A 15 -23.45 -5.13 -9.14
N SER A 16 -24.17 -6.22 -9.45
CA SER A 16 -23.76 -7.25 -10.42
C SER A 16 -23.54 -6.71 -11.85
N LEU A 17 -24.18 -5.62 -12.23
CA LEU A 17 -23.98 -4.90 -13.51
C LEU A 17 -22.58 -4.30 -13.61
N PHE A 18 -22.05 -3.72 -12.52
CA PHE A 18 -20.70 -3.19 -12.45
C PHE A 18 -19.62 -4.27 -12.68
N HIS A 19 -19.90 -5.50 -12.32
CA HIS A 19 -18.93 -6.58 -12.50
C HIS A 19 -18.63 -6.88 -13.97
N LYS A 20 -19.61 -6.67 -14.85
CA LYS A 20 -19.47 -6.91 -16.28
C LYS A 20 -18.76 -5.75 -16.98
N GLU A 21 -19.13 -4.51 -16.67
CA GLU A 21 -18.46 -3.30 -17.13
C GLU A 21 -17.01 -3.22 -16.66
N TYR A 22 -16.77 -3.57 -15.40
CA TYR A 22 -15.45 -3.58 -14.81
C TYR A 22 -14.51 -4.59 -15.50
N LYS A 23 -14.99 -5.79 -15.85
CA LYS A 23 -14.23 -6.78 -16.61
C LYS A 23 -13.90 -6.30 -18.02
N SER A 24 -14.84 -5.64 -18.68
CA SER A 24 -14.61 -5.08 -20.02
C SER A 24 -13.59 -3.94 -19.98
N GLU A 25 -13.65 -3.08 -18.97
CA GLU A 25 -12.67 -2.01 -18.78
C GLU A 25 -11.26 -2.56 -18.49
N VAL A 26 -11.12 -3.57 -17.62
CA VAL A 26 -9.83 -4.24 -17.39
C VAL A 26 -9.27 -4.79 -18.71
N ALA A 27 -10.09 -5.48 -19.50
CA ALA A 27 -9.68 -6.02 -20.80
C ALA A 27 -9.30 -4.95 -21.82
N SER A 28 -9.85 -3.74 -21.71
CA SER A 28 -9.52 -2.60 -22.58
C SER A 28 -8.19 -1.95 -22.25
N ILE A 29 -7.59 -2.26 -21.10
CA ILE A 29 -6.31 -1.71 -20.66
C ILE A 29 -5.19 -2.58 -21.23
N THR A 30 -4.51 -2.12 -22.25
CA THR A 30 -3.42 -2.84 -22.92
C THR A 30 -2.04 -2.42 -22.45
N THR A 31 -1.93 -1.24 -21.83
CA THR A 31 -0.68 -0.71 -21.29
C THR A 31 -0.92 0.09 -20.00
N PRO A 32 0.00 0.03 -19.02
CA PRO A 32 -0.13 0.82 -17.78
C PRO A 32 -0.23 2.33 -18.01
N ARG A 33 0.28 2.84 -19.14
CA ARG A 33 0.24 4.27 -19.48
C ARG A 33 -1.17 4.83 -19.73
N GLN A 34 -2.15 3.96 -19.95
CA GLN A 34 -3.57 4.33 -20.05
C GLN A 34 -4.21 4.63 -18.69
N LEU A 35 -3.48 4.36 -17.62
CA LEU A 35 -3.95 4.55 -16.25
C LEU A 35 -3.39 5.85 -15.66
N THR A 36 -4.21 6.52 -14.86
CA THR A 36 -3.82 7.70 -14.09
C THR A 36 -3.69 7.38 -12.61
N VAL A 37 -2.73 8.01 -11.94
CA VAL A 37 -2.53 7.86 -10.49
C VAL A 37 -2.96 9.16 -9.82
N GLN A 38 -3.77 9.05 -8.76
CA GLN A 38 -4.31 10.19 -8.03
C GLN A 38 -4.26 9.92 -6.53
N LYS A 39 -4.08 10.99 -5.73
CA LYS A 39 -4.28 10.94 -4.28
C LYS A 39 -5.73 10.65 -3.97
N ILE A 40 -5.98 9.79 -3.01
CA ILE A 40 -7.32 9.37 -2.58
C ILE A 40 -7.48 9.50 -1.06
N GLU A 41 -8.72 9.56 -0.63
CA GLU A 41 -9.06 9.54 0.79
C GLU A 41 -8.70 8.19 1.44
N ASN A 42 -8.18 8.25 2.65
CA ASN A 42 -7.80 7.04 3.39
C ASN A 42 -8.98 6.10 3.68
N VAL A 43 -10.18 6.66 3.81
CA VAL A 43 -11.41 5.87 3.99
C VAL A 43 -11.63 4.99 2.76
N PHE A 44 -11.52 5.56 1.55
CA PHE A 44 -11.63 4.81 0.30
C PHE A 44 -10.57 3.71 0.20
N ALA A 45 -9.30 4.04 0.49
CA ALA A 45 -8.21 3.07 0.45
C ALA A 45 -8.43 1.91 1.43
N ASN A 46 -8.97 2.19 2.63
CA ASN A 46 -9.30 1.18 3.61
C ASN A 46 -10.42 0.25 3.14
N GLU A 47 -11.50 0.80 2.57
CA GLU A 47 -12.60 0.01 2.02
C GLU A 47 -12.13 -0.87 0.86
N TRP A 48 -11.27 -0.34 -0.01
CA TRP A 48 -10.63 -1.13 -1.06
C TRP A 48 -9.84 -2.30 -0.48
N CYS A 49 -8.95 -2.03 0.50
CA CYS A 49 -8.11 -3.06 1.10
C CYS A 49 -8.90 -4.14 1.82
N LEU A 50 -10.02 -3.80 2.46
CA LEU A 50 -10.92 -4.78 3.07
C LEU A 50 -11.46 -5.78 2.06
N ARG A 51 -11.70 -5.35 0.83
CA ARG A 51 -12.34 -6.16 -0.22
C ARG A 51 -11.32 -6.91 -1.09
N HIS A 52 -10.23 -6.25 -1.45
CA HIS A 52 -9.32 -6.72 -2.50
C HIS A 52 -7.93 -7.13 -2.00
N HIS A 53 -7.47 -6.62 -0.84
CA HIS A 53 -6.16 -7.01 -0.32
C HIS A 53 -6.23 -8.32 0.46
N TYR A 54 -5.23 -9.19 0.33
CA TYR A 54 -5.19 -10.49 1.01
C TYR A 54 -5.32 -10.41 2.54
N LEU A 55 -4.86 -9.35 3.17
CA LEU A 55 -4.99 -9.16 4.62
C LEU A 55 -6.40 -8.78 5.08
N LYS A 56 -7.29 -8.31 4.20
CA LYS A 56 -8.70 -7.97 4.46
C LYS A 56 -8.94 -7.30 5.81
N ARG A 57 -8.15 -6.30 6.18
CA ARG A 57 -8.29 -5.58 7.45
C ARG A 57 -7.97 -4.10 7.29
N LYS A 58 -8.66 -3.27 8.09
CA LYS A 58 -8.43 -1.82 8.13
C LYS A 58 -7.03 -1.49 8.61
N LEU A 59 -6.49 -0.40 8.08
CA LEU A 59 -5.28 0.23 8.58
C LEU A 59 -5.69 1.31 9.59
N TYR A 60 -5.33 1.09 10.85
CA TYR A 60 -5.59 2.05 11.93
C TYR A 60 -4.34 2.91 12.20
N ILE A 61 -3.80 3.53 11.14
CA ILE A 61 -2.63 4.38 11.26
C ILE A 61 -3.09 5.83 11.10
N ALA A 62 -2.70 6.68 12.05
CA ALA A 62 -3.22 8.03 12.21
C ALA A 62 -2.89 8.97 11.03
N ARG A 63 -1.82 8.71 10.31
CA ARG A 63 -1.38 9.53 9.17
C ARG A 63 -0.96 8.63 8.02
N ASN A 64 -1.84 8.51 7.05
CA ASN A 64 -1.61 7.75 5.83
C ASN A 64 -1.68 8.69 4.63
N VAL A 65 -0.88 8.38 3.62
CA VAL A 65 -1.01 8.95 2.28
C VAL A 65 -1.37 7.81 1.34
N SER A 66 -2.47 7.96 0.64
CA SER A 66 -3.02 6.90 -0.21
C SER A 66 -3.19 7.38 -1.65
N TYR A 67 -2.94 6.48 -2.59
CA TYR A 67 -3.15 6.74 -4.01
C TYR A 67 -3.99 5.62 -4.63
N GLY A 68 -4.80 5.98 -5.61
CA GLY A 68 -5.51 5.07 -6.47
C GLY A 68 -4.99 5.14 -7.91
N ILE A 69 -5.15 4.04 -8.65
CA ILE A 69 -4.89 3.99 -10.08
C ILE A 69 -6.20 3.81 -10.83
N PHE A 70 -6.44 4.68 -11.82
CA PHE A 70 -7.76 4.88 -12.43
C PHE A 70 -7.73 4.88 -13.96
N LYS A 71 -8.87 4.51 -14.56
CA LYS A 71 -9.23 4.79 -15.95
C LYS A 71 -10.74 5.04 -16.00
N ASN A 72 -11.17 6.06 -16.73
CA ASN A 72 -12.59 6.40 -16.90
C ASN A 72 -13.37 6.52 -15.57
N GLY A 73 -12.74 7.04 -14.50
CA GLY A 73 -13.35 7.15 -13.17
C GLY A 73 -13.37 5.84 -12.36
N LEU A 74 -13.02 4.70 -12.93
CA LEU A 74 -12.96 3.42 -12.24
C LEU A 74 -11.59 3.22 -11.58
N CYS A 75 -11.58 2.77 -10.33
CA CYS A 75 -10.36 2.44 -9.60
C CYS A 75 -9.96 0.99 -9.88
N PHE A 76 -8.68 0.75 -10.18
CA PHE A 76 -8.11 -0.58 -10.46
C PHE A 76 -7.06 -1.02 -9.45
N GLY A 77 -6.77 -0.19 -8.47
CA GLY A 77 -5.85 -0.53 -7.39
C GLY A 77 -5.59 0.63 -6.45
N VAL A 78 -5.07 0.31 -5.28
CA VAL A 78 -4.66 1.29 -4.27
C VAL A 78 -3.28 0.98 -3.73
N ILE A 79 -2.59 2.03 -3.32
CA ILE A 79 -1.33 1.98 -2.60
C ILE A 79 -1.45 2.87 -1.36
N VAL A 80 -0.99 2.39 -0.20
CA VAL A 80 -1.09 3.11 1.06
C VAL A 80 0.26 3.19 1.73
N PHE A 81 0.67 4.40 2.07
CA PHE A 81 1.86 4.70 2.86
C PHE A 81 1.45 5.19 4.24
N GLY A 82 2.21 4.82 5.24
CA GLY A 82 2.03 5.29 6.60
C GLY A 82 3.34 5.33 7.37
N TYR A 83 3.28 5.71 8.64
CA TYR A 83 4.44 5.60 9.51
C TYR A 83 4.87 4.14 9.64
N PRO A 84 6.17 3.85 9.76
CA PRO A 84 6.65 2.50 9.95
C PRO A 84 6.02 1.92 11.21
N VAL A 85 5.37 0.78 11.08
CA VAL A 85 4.68 0.10 12.20
C VAL A 85 5.68 -0.37 13.26
N TRP A 86 6.92 -0.55 12.84
CA TRP A 86 8.01 -1.02 13.68
C TRP A 86 9.10 0.03 13.76
N THR A 87 9.23 0.72 14.89
CA THR A 87 10.38 1.56 15.20
C THR A 87 11.70 0.76 15.25
N GLN A 88 11.61 -0.54 15.03
CA GLN A 88 12.72 -1.50 15.14
C GLN A 88 13.40 -1.83 13.80
N TYR A 89 13.22 -1.02 12.77
CA TYR A 89 14.00 -1.17 11.55
C TYR A 89 15.45 -0.75 11.80
N LYS A 90 16.18 -1.60 12.55
CA LYS A 90 17.60 -1.38 12.85
C LYS A 90 18.37 -1.05 11.58
N GLY A 91 19.13 0.03 11.61
CA GLY A 91 19.86 0.53 10.44
C GLY A 91 19.07 1.42 9.48
N VAL A 92 17.77 1.61 9.71
CA VAL A 92 16.93 2.58 8.97
C VAL A 92 16.39 3.63 9.95
N VAL A 93 15.89 3.17 11.11
CA VAL A 93 15.47 4.04 12.23
C VAL A 93 16.15 3.56 13.49
N PRO A 94 17.06 4.33 14.12
CA PRO A 94 17.86 5.37 13.51
C PRO A 94 18.78 4.83 12.41
N PRO A 95 19.40 5.65 11.52
CA PRO A 95 19.71 7.07 11.72
C PRO A 95 18.62 8.05 11.26
N HIS A 96 17.55 7.59 10.58
CA HIS A 96 16.48 8.48 10.14
C HIS A 96 15.42 8.66 11.23
N HIS A 97 14.74 9.81 11.23
CA HIS A 97 13.54 10.01 12.03
C HIS A 97 12.39 9.16 11.48
N PRO A 98 11.50 8.56 12.30
CA PRO A 98 10.36 7.76 11.80
C PRO A 98 9.50 8.48 10.75
N GLY A 99 9.35 9.81 10.89
CA GLY A 99 8.63 10.64 9.92
C GLY A 99 9.33 10.78 8.57
N GLU A 100 10.62 10.47 8.46
CA GLU A 100 11.37 10.48 7.20
C GLU A 100 11.34 9.11 6.50
N VAL A 101 10.67 8.12 7.10
CA VAL A 101 10.67 6.72 6.64
C VAL A 101 9.24 6.24 6.43
N PRO A 102 8.53 6.70 5.38
CA PRO A 102 7.24 6.12 5.04
C PRO A 102 7.36 4.62 4.75
N GLU A 103 6.44 3.84 5.30
CA GLU A 103 6.30 2.43 4.97
C GLU A 103 5.21 2.24 3.91
N LEU A 104 5.51 1.50 2.84
CA LEU A 104 4.52 0.98 1.91
C LEU A 104 3.74 -0.14 2.63
N LEU A 105 2.61 0.21 3.19
CA LEU A 105 1.79 -0.66 4.04
C LEU A 105 0.90 -1.61 3.25
N ARG A 106 0.38 -1.12 2.11
CA ARG A 106 -0.52 -1.86 1.24
C ARG A 106 -0.28 -1.49 -0.22
N LEU A 107 -0.28 -2.50 -1.04
CA LEU A 107 -0.43 -2.41 -2.48
C LEU A 107 -1.43 -3.48 -2.90
N SER A 108 -2.46 -3.09 -3.61
CA SER A 108 -3.48 -4.00 -4.11
C SER A 108 -3.98 -3.52 -5.45
N THR A 109 -3.91 -4.36 -6.45
CA THR A 109 -4.45 -4.13 -7.78
C THR A 109 -5.41 -5.25 -8.14
N VAL A 110 -6.31 -5.01 -9.09
CA VAL A 110 -7.17 -6.07 -9.63
C VAL A 110 -6.37 -6.97 -10.55
N SER A 111 -6.83 -8.21 -10.68
CA SER A 111 -6.26 -9.18 -11.61
C SER A 111 -6.59 -8.81 -13.06
N GLY A 112 -5.70 -9.21 -14.00
CA GLY A 112 -5.92 -9.02 -15.43
C GLY A 112 -5.36 -7.70 -16.01
N LEU A 113 -4.78 -6.85 -15.20
CA LEU A 113 -4.08 -5.65 -15.68
C LEU A 113 -2.81 -6.02 -16.46
N PRO A 114 -2.35 -5.15 -17.37
CA PRO A 114 -1.13 -5.36 -18.13
C PRO A 114 0.10 -5.60 -17.22
N LYS A 115 1.05 -6.36 -17.74
CA LYS A 115 2.34 -6.55 -17.08
C LYS A 115 2.97 -5.19 -16.70
N ASN A 116 3.65 -5.14 -15.56
CA ASN A 116 4.30 -3.96 -15.01
C ASN A 116 3.36 -2.85 -14.51
N THR A 117 2.03 -3.08 -14.43
CA THR A 117 1.11 -2.07 -13.88
C THR A 117 1.46 -1.71 -12.44
N GLU A 118 1.78 -2.68 -11.59
CA GLU A 118 2.15 -2.41 -10.19
C GLU A 118 3.42 -1.56 -10.07
N SER A 119 4.46 -1.89 -10.83
CA SER A 119 5.69 -1.10 -10.82
C SER A 119 5.51 0.31 -11.39
N PHE A 120 4.68 0.46 -12.43
CA PHE A 120 4.28 1.77 -12.96
C PHE A 120 3.53 2.58 -11.91
N PHE A 121 2.56 1.96 -11.23
CA PHE A 121 1.77 2.59 -10.17
C PHE A 121 2.67 3.06 -9.03
N CYS A 122 3.52 2.17 -8.51
CA CYS A 122 4.47 2.51 -7.45
C CYS A 122 5.39 3.68 -7.84
N ALA A 123 5.98 3.63 -9.04
CA ALA A 123 6.89 4.69 -9.51
C ALA A 123 6.21 6.06 -9.60
N LYS A 124 4.94 6.11 -9.99
CA LYS A 124 4.16 7.35 -10.00
C LYS A 124 3.82 7.82 -8.59
N ALA A 125 3.34 6.89 -7.73
CA ALA A 125 2.99 7.18 -6.36
C ALA A 125 4.21 7.69 -5.55
N PHE A 126 5.40 7.12 -5.74
CA PHE A 126 6.62 7.56 -5.03
C PHE A 126 7.00 9.00 -5.37
N ARG A 127 6.81 9.45 -6.61
CA ARG A 127 7.07 10.84 -7.00
C ARG A 127 6.10 11.81 -6.32
N MET A 128 4.84 11.46 -6.23
CA MET A 128 3.81 12.25 -5.56
C MET A 128 4.02 12.25 -4.04
N LEU A 129 4.44 11.10 -3.49
CA LEU A 129 4.64 10.90 -2.07
C LEU A 129 5.59 11.94 -1.46
N ILE A 130 6.63 12.37 -2.17
CA ILE A 130 7.61 13.34 -1.65
C ILE A 130 6.92 14.63 -1.22
N ILE A 131 5.98 15.12 -2.02
CA ILE A 131 5.24 16.37 -1.77
C ILE A 131 4.13 16.11 -0.74
N ASP A 132 3.32 15.09 -0.98
CA ASP A 132 2.14 14.81 -0.17
C ASP A 132 2.52 14.40 1.26
N TRP A 133 3.58 13.61 1.42
CA TRP A 133 4.07 13.18 2.72
C TRP A 133 4.56 14.36 3.56
N LYS A 134 5.32 15.28 2.93
CA LYS A 134 5.75 16.52 3.59
C LYS A 134 4.56 17.37 4.04
N SER A 135 3.55 17.50 3.19
CA SER A 135 2.32 18.24 3.50
C SER A 135 1.56 17.64 4.68
N GLU A 136 1.45 16.32 4.75
CA GLU A 136 0.66 15.61 5.78
C GLU A 136 1.41 15.45 7.10
N THR A 137 2.74 15.32 7.06
CA THR A 137 3.53 14.95 8.24
C THR A 137 4.50 16.01 8.70
N GLY A 138 4.86 16.97 7.84
CA GLY A 138 5.93 17.96 8.07
C GLY A 138 7.34 17.43 7.73
N PHE A 139 7.49 16.13 7.44
CA PHE A 139 8.78 15.51 7.17
C PHE A 139 8.98 15.24 5.68
N ILE A 140 10.22 15.42 5.20
CA ILE A 140 10.60 15.03 3.85
C ILE A 140 10.97 13.54 3.89
N PRO A 141 10.34 12.67 3.08
CA PRO A 141 10.67 11.25 3.07
C PRO A 141 12.07 11.04 2.48
N LYS A 142 12.89 10.23 3.15
CA LYS A 142 14.25 9.88 2.73
C LYS A 142 14.40 8.44 2.31
N VAL A 143 13.64 7.56 2.96
CA VAL A 143 13.69 6.11 2.70
C VAL A 143 12.28 5.56 2.73
N ILE A 144 11.87 4.85 1.68
CA ILE A 144 10.65 4.03 1.72
C ILE A 144 11.03 2.63 2.19
N THR A 145 10.27 2.11 3.15
CA THR A 145 10.37 0.72 3.59
C THR A 145 9.16 -0.07 3.13
N SER A 146 9.29 -1.38 3.00
CA SER A 146 8.17 -2.30 2.78
C SER A 146 8.50 -3.70 3.23
N LEU A 147 7.47 -4.47 3.59
CA LEU A 147 7.57 -5.87 3.99
C LEU A 147 6.96 -6.76 2.91
N CYS A 148 7.78 -7.65 2.35
CA CYS A 148 7.34 -8.72 1.46
C CYS A 148 7.05 -9.98 2.27
N ASP A 149 5.81 -10.44 2.24
CA ASP A 149 5.36 -11.64 2.95
C ASP A 149 5.53 -12.87 2.05
N LEU A 150 6.56 -13.67 2.32
CA LEU A 150 6.87 -14.87 1.54
C LEU A 150 5.80 -15.96 1.70
N SER A 151 5.07 -15.98 2.81
CA SER A 151 3.99 -16.95 3.05
C SER A 151 2.81 -16.79 2.09
N GLN A 152 2.72 -15.64 1.42
CA GLN A 152 1.68 -15.35 0.42
C GLN A 152 2.14 -15.66 -1.02
N GLY A 153 3.27 -16.33 -1.20
CA GLY A 153 3.84 -16.63 -2.52
C GLY A 153 4.57 -15.45 -3.17
N PHE A 154 4.71 -14.32 -2.48
CA PHE A 154 5.49 -13.20 -2.98
C PHE A 154 6.99 -13.49 -2.86
N ASN A 155 7.74 -13.10 -3.86
CA ASN A 155 9.20 -13.33 -3.92
C ASN A 155 10.02 -12.04 -3.94
N GLY A 156 9.38 -10.88 -3.80
CA GLY A 156 10.03 -9.57 -3.83
C GLY A 156 10.42 -9.06 -5.21
N SER A 157 9.98 -9.68 -6.30
CA SER A 157 10.30 -9.26 -7.68
C SER A 157 9.89 -7.81 -7.98
N LEU A 158 8.72 -7.38 -7.48
CA LEU A 158 8.24 -6.01 -7.60
C LEU A 158 9.22 -5.02 -6.99
N TYR A 159 9.70 -5.30 -5.78
CA TYR A 159 10.63 -4.41 -5.07
C TYR A 159 11.96 -4.30 -5.81
N ARG A 160 12.49 -5.42 -6.30
CA ARG A 160 13.72 -5.41 -7.12
C ARG A 160 13.53 -4.64 -8.43
N ALA A 161 12.38 -4.78 -9.08
CA ALA A 161 12.06 -4.00 -10.30
C ALA A 161 11.95 -2.49 -10.04
N LEU A 162 11.71 -2.08 -8.80
CA LEU A 162 11.64 -0.69 -8.34
C LEU A 162 12.94 -0.20 -7.68
N ASN A 163 14.03 -0.95 -7.82
CA ASN A 163 15.36 -0.64 -7.25
C ASN A 163 15.40 -0.59 -5.71
N PHE A 164 14.49 -1.29 -5.03
CA PHE A 164 14.63 -1.51 -3.61
C PHE A 164 15.77 -2.48 -3.34
N THR A 165 16.46 -2.24 -2.23
CA THR A 165 17.48 -3.14 -1.70
C THR A 165 16.88 -4.00 -0.58
N GLU A 166 17.19 -5.29 -0.58
CA GLU A 166 16.86 -6.16 0.55
C GLU A 166 17.68 -5.71 1.76
N HIS A 167 16.99 -5.32 2.83
CA HIS A 167 17.63 -4.81 4.05
C HIS A 167 17.81 -5.92 5.08
N SER A 168 16.78 -6.72 5.28
CA SER A 168 16.81 -7.84 6.21
C SER A 168 15.78 -8.90 5.85
N ARG A 169 16.02 -10.11 6.33
CA ARG A 169 15.10 -11.24 6.18
C ARG A 169 14.94 -11.91 7.53
N GLY A 170 13.74 -12.31 7.88
CA GLY A 170 13.50 -13.00 9.13
C GLY A 170 12.04 -13.41 9.33
N LYS A 171 11.86 -14.21 10.35
CA LYS A 171 10.54 -14.59 10.83
C LYS A 171 10.01 -13.44 11.68
N ILE A 172 9.06 -12.69 11.12
CA ILE A 172 8.36 -11.67 11.89
C ILE A 172 7.13 -12.33 12.50
N GLY A 173 7.28 -12.79 13.73
CA GLY A 173 6.15 -13.18 14.55
C GLY A 173 5.34 -11.94 14.92
N ARG A 174 4.01 -12.03 14.94
CA ARG A 174 3.23 -11.03 15.67
C ARG A 174 3.69 -11.08 17.11
N PRO A 175 4.02 -9.96 17.75
CA PRO A 175 4.22 -9.98 19.17
C PRO A 175 2.91 -10.49 19.80
N SER A 176 2.93 -11.68 20.34
CA SER A 176 1.97 -12.06 21.35
C SER A 176 2.20 -11.07 22.47
N ASN A 177 1.27 -10.18 22.71
CA ASN A 177 1.34 -9.28 23.85
C ASN A 177 0.74 -10.01 25.06
N PRO A 178 1.55 -10.76 25.84
CA PRO A 178 1.08 -11.39 27.06
C PRO A 178 1.05 -10.29 28.12
N GLY A 179 -0.09 -9.63 28.26
CA GLY A 179 -0.35 -8.73 29.38
C GLY A 179 -0.50 -7.24 29.10
N GLY A 180 -0.60 -6.80 27.87
CA GLY A 180 -0.91 -5.39 27.56
C GLY A 180 -2.35 -5.06 27.93
N LYS A 181 -2.53 -4.14 28.91
CA LYS A 181 -3.83 -3.62 29.37
C LYS A 181 -4.60 -2.81 28.30
N HIS A 182 -4.16 -2.79 27.06
CA HIS A 182 -4.80 -2.06 25.98
C HIS A 182 -5.37 -3.00 24.93
N GLY A 183 -6.68 -3.15 25.04
CA GLY A 183 -7.58 -3.56 23.99
C GLY A 183 -7.34 -4.96 23.43
N LYS A 184 -8.30 -5.83 23.66
CA LYS A 184 -8.53 -7.07 22.91
C LYS A 184 -8.47 -6.78 21.41
N TRP A 185 -7.32 -6.85 20.78
CA TRP A 185 -7.22 -7.10 19.36
C TRP A 185 -7.57 -8.58 19.16
N GLY A 186 -8.87 -8.84 19.39
CA GLY A 186 -9.43 -10.16 19.31
C GLY A 186 -9.52 -10.61 17.87
N GLY A 187 -8.76 -11.55 17.56
CA GLY A 187 -8.86 -12.46 16.43
C GLY A 187 -7.88 -13.56 16.75
N ASN A 188 -8.31 -14.78 16.68
CA ASN A 188 -7.48 -15.95 16.80
C ASN A 188 -6.17 -15.70 16.04
N ALA A 189 -5.13 -15.35 16.76
CA ALA A 189 -3.81 -15.15 16.21
C ALA A 189 -3.33 -16.52 15.75
N ASP A 190 -3.58 -16.82 14.50
CA ASP A 190 -2.95 -17.93 13.83
C ASP A 190 -1.44 -17.75 14.04
N LYS A 191 -0.84 -18.70 14.76
CA LYS A 191 0.56 -18.66 15.20
C LYS A 191 1.54 -18.91 14.04
N THR A 192 1.11 -18.72 12.80
CA THR A 192 1.98 -18.87 11.64
C THR A 192 2.96 -17.71 11.61
N VAL A 193 4.17 -18.02 12.00
CA VAL A 193 5.32 -17.13 11.89
C VAL A 193 5.62 -16.96 10.40
N ALA A 194 5.22 -15.84 9.82
CA ALA A 194 5.48 -15.58 8.42
C ALA A 194 6.93 -15.12 8.22
N GLU A 195 7.62 -15.77 7.30
CA GLU A 195 8.92 -15.26 6.83
C GLU A 195 8.69 -14.03 5.95
N LYS A 196 9.38 -12.94 6.27
CA LYS A 196 9.28 -11.68 5.55
C LYS A 196 10.65 -11.15 5.16
N ILE A 197 10.67 -10.49 4.02
CA ILE A 197 11.82 -9.70 3.58
C ILE A 197 11.45 -8.23 3.74
N MET A 198 12.31 -7.49 4.43
CA MET A 198 12.24 -6.04 4.49
C MET A 198 13.05 -5.46 3.33
N PHE A 199 12.40 -4.62 2.57
CA PHE A 199 13.00 -3.87 1.47
C PHE A 199 13.08 -2.39 1.80
N THR A 200 14.13 -1.72 1.32
CA THR A 200 14.33 -0.27 1.48
C THR A 200 14.64 0.37 0.13
N LEU A 201 14.08 1.56 -0.09
CA LEU A 201 14.37 2.41 -1.24
C LEU A 201 14.79 3.79 -0.76
N LYS A 202 16.03 4.20 -1.02
CA LYS A 202 16.48 5.57 -0.76
C LYS A 202 15.85 6.51 -1.79
N LEU A 203 15.20 7.55 -1.31
CA LEU A 203 14.61 8.60 -2.13
C LEU A 203 15.62 9.73 -2.32
N GLY A 204 16.02 9.94 -3.57
CA GLY A 204 16.71 11.11 -4.07
C GLY A 204 18.02 11.53 -3.41
N ARG A 205 18.81 12.19 -4.18
CA ARG A 205 19.81 13.17 -3.71
C ARG A 205 19.20 14.56 -3.76
#